data_d6a07984f1799acb35daa7a6bad6c4fd
#
_entry.id   d6a07984f1799acb35daa7a6bad6c4fd
#
_cell.length_a   1.000
_cell.length_b   1.000
_cell.length_c   1.000
_cell.angle_alpha   90.00
_cell.angle_beta   90.00
_cell.angle_gamma   90.00
#
_symmetry.space_group_name_H-M   'P 1'
#
loop_
_entity.id
_entity.type
_entity.pdbx_description
1 polymer ?
#
loop_
_entity_poly.entity_id
_entity_poly.type
_entity_poly.pdbx_seq_one_letter_code
_entity_poly.pdbx_strand_id
1 'polypeptide(L)'
;MRIAVNLPAHIDWASRRRVGEGTLSRVITYGLVGAFLGGMALAGQLLASAAEAFEAAQTPAPTVMAAIVSATPRSTSGLATATPTPSATPTPPPLPPDFVARLRAPRLGIDHYVVKLGVINNQMQSPDSDGVRAVGWYPEYGTPGRATNSVFSAHESWELQHGPFYSMAKARVGDEFSVEMTSGARFRYEVISNRRYPEQSIPMGEIIWPSTQRRGEEWVTFITCGGRFVQTSVNGLGEYLDRDVVVARRVP
;
A
#
# COMPACT_ATOMS: atom_id res chain seq x y z
N MET A 1 -6.78 -3.35 -9.68
CA MET A 1 -5.41 -3.38 -10.22
C MET A 1 -4.55 -4.20 -9.28
N ARG A 2 -4.00 -5.32 -9.69
CA ARG A 2 -3.08 -6.11 -8.87
C ARG A 2 -1.70 -6.00 -9.50
N ILE A 3 -0.76 -5.33 -8.84
CA ILE A 3 0.61 -5.21 -9.31
C ILE A 3 1.45 -6.19 -8.50
N ALA A 4 1.96 -7.25 -9.15
CA ALA A 4 2.87 -8.18 -8.52
C ALA A 4 4.25 -7.53 -8.34
N VAL A 5 4.76 -7.49 -7.11
CA VAL A 5 6.10 -7.03 -6.79
C VAL A 5 6.95 -8.26 -6.54
N ASN A 6 7.75 -8.63 -7.53
CA ASN A 6 8.70 -9.74 -7.38
C ASN A 6 9.94 -9.20 -6.66
N LEU A 7 10.00 -9.37 -5.33
CA LEU A 7 11.19 -9.04 -4.55
C LEU A 7 12.26 -10.12 -4.77
N PRO A 8 13.54 -9.77 -4.91
CA PRO A 8 14.60 -10.74 -5.08
C PRO A 8 14.91 -11.46 -3.76
N ALA A 9 14.19 -12.51 -3.46
CA ALA A 9 14.75 -13.61 -2.70
C ALA A 9 15.33 -14.53 -3.77
N HIS A 10 16.65 -14.71 -3.80
CA HIS A 10 17.40 -15.66 -4.60
C HIS A 10 16.56 -16.74 -5.30
N ILE A 11 16.04 -16.48 -6.48
CA ILE A 11 15.33 -17.47 -7.29
C ILE A 11 15.79 -17.36 -8.72
N ASP A 12 16.44 -18.45 -9.11
CA ASP A 12 16.92 -18.81 -10.43
C ASP A 12 15.80 -18.74 -11.50
N TRP A 13 15.97 -17.88 -12.49
CA TRP A 13 15.02 -17.61 -13.59
C TRP A 13 15.13 -18.60 -14.75
N ALA A 14 16.00 -19.63 -14.65
CA ALA A 14 16.36 -20.47 -15.81
C ALA A 14 15.44 -21.66 -16.08
N SER A 15 14.39 -21.97 -15.32
CA SER A 15 13.72 -23.28 -15.42
C SER A 15 12.22 -23.28 -15.73
N ARG A 16 11.67 -22.30 -16.48
CA ARG A 16 10.34 -22.53 -17.09
C ARG A 16 10.43 -22.63 -18.60
N ARG A 17 10.83 -23.80 -19.05
CA ARG A 17 10.66 -24.24 -20.44
C ARG A 17 9.18 -24.33 -20.81
N ARG A 18 8.88 -23.85 -22.02
CA ARG A 18 7.67 -24.03 -22.81
C ARG A 18 7.09 -25.44 -22.64
N VAL A 19 5.86 -25.54 -22.22
CA VAL A 19 5.03 -26.71 -22.46
C VAL A 19 4.12 -26.37 -23.62
N GLY A 20 4.19 -27.19 -24.66
CA GLY A 20 3.59 -26.97 -25.95
C GLY A 20 2.06 -26.98 -25.94
N GLU A 21 1.54 -26.22 -26.90
CA GLU A 21 0.15 -26.31 -27.33
C GLU A 21 -0.15 -27.72 -27.85
N GLY A 22 -1.15 -28.36 -27.31
CA GLY A 22 -1.63 -29.66 -27.80
C GLY A 22 -2.73 -30.25 -26.97
N THR A 23 -3.96 -30.12 -27.45
CA THR A 23 -5.03 -31.10 -27.29
C THR A 23 -5.53 -31.42 -25.87
N LEU A 24 -6.28 -30.54 -25.22
CA LEU A 24 -7.05 -30.86 -24.01
C LEU A 24 -8.32 -29.98 -23.84
N SER A 25 -9.05 -29.76 -24.95
CA SER A 25 -10.24 -28.88 -24.93
C SER A 25 -11.59 -29.62 -24.83
N ARG A 26 -11.66 -30.92 -24.54
CA ARG A 26 -12.95 -31.64 -24.57
C ARG A 26 -13.29 -32.50 -23.35
N VAL A 27 -12.56 -32.47 -22.27
CA VAL A 27 -12.84 -33.32 -21.07
C VAL A 27 -13.27 -32.52 -19.83
N ILE A 28 -13.24 -31.19 -19.87
CA ILE A 28 -13.47 -30.35 -18.66
C ILE A 28 -14.97 -30.04 -18.43
N THR A 29 -15.86 -30.30 -19.38
CA THR A 29 -17.27 -29.83 -19.26
C THR A 29 -18.15 -30.72 -18.37
N TYR A 30 -17.76 -31.92 -18.02
CA TYR A 30 -18.60 -32.85 -17.21
C TYR A 30 -18.09 -33.11 -15.80
N GLY A 31 -16.92 -32.60 -15.42
CA GLY A 31 -16.35 -32.75 -14.08
C GLY A 31 -16.78 -31.67 -13.05
N LEU A 32 -17.28 -30.53 -13.50
CA LEU A 32 -17.54 -29.37 -12.64
C LEU A 32 -18.93 -29.37 -11.95
N VAL A 33 -19.88 -30.18 -12.38
CA VAL A 33 -21.23 -30.23 -11.78
C VAL A 33 -21.26 -31.13 -10.54
N GLY A 34 -20.37 -32.13 -10.45
CA GLY A 34 -20.30 -33.04 -9.29
C GLY A 34 -19.60 -32.45 -8.06
N ALA A 35 -18.70 -31.48 -8.25
CA ALA A 35 -17.93 -30.91 -7.16
C ALA A 35 -18.67 -29.80 -6.36
N PHE A 36 -19.73 -29.21 -6.94
CA PHE A 36 -20.46 -28.11 -6.31
C PHE A 36 -21.44 -28.54 -5.22
N LEU A 37 -21.94 -29.77 -5.26
CA LEU A 37 -22.90 -30.29 -4.26
C LEU A 37 -22.19 -30.93 -3.03
N GLY A 38 -20.92 -31.34 -3.16
CA GLY A 38 -20.12 -31.87 -2.03
C GLY A 38 -19.50 -30.79 -1.15
N GLY A 39 -19.26 -29.58 -1.67
CA GLY A 39 -18.59 -28.49 -0.96
C GLY A 39 -19.46 -27.77 0.08
N MET A 40 -20.78 -27.76 -0.08
CA MET A 40 -21.68 -27.06 0.86
C MET A 40 -21.90 -27.80 2.18
N ALA A 41 -21.71 -29.12 2.22
CA ALA A 41 -21.87 -29.90 3.46
C ALA A 41 -20.64 -29.79 4.40
N LEU A 42 -19.42 -29.60 3.83
CA LEU A 42 -18.21 -29.42 4.64
C LEU A 42 -18.07 -28.00 5.22
N ALA A 43 -18.56 -26.99 4.52
CA ALA A 43 -18.50 -25.60 4.99
C ALA A 43 -19.40 -25.35 6.22
N GLY A 44 -20.52 -26.06 6.33
CA GLY A 44 -21.42 -25.95 7.47
C GLY A 44 -20.86 -26.52 8.79
N GLN A 45 -20.02 -27.54 8.71
CA GLN A 45 -19.41 -28.16 9.90
C GLN A 45 -18.22 -27.35 10.44
N LEU A 46 -17.47 -26.64 9.58
CA LEU A 46 -16.37 -25.79 10.00
C LEU A 46 -16.82 -24.50 10.69
N LEU A 47 -18.01 -23.97 10.34
CA LEU A 47 -18.57 -22.77 10.98
C LEU A 47 -19.15 -23.08 12.37
N ALA A 48 -19.65 -24.28 12.62
CA ALA A 48 -20.16 -24.69 13.94
C ALA A 48 -18.99 -24.85 14.96
N SER A 49 -17.84 -25.35 14.54
CA SER A 49 -16.66 -25.54 15.40
C SER A 49 -15.99 -24.22 15.80
N ALA A 50 -16.12 -23.16 14.99
CA ALA A 50 -15.54 -21.86 15.29
C ALA A 50 -16.39 -21.07 16.30
N ALA A 51 -17.69 -21.32 16.40
CA ALA A 51 -18.56 -20.66 17.35
C ALA A 51 -18.34 -21.15 18.80
N GLU A 52 -18.07 -22.44 19.00
CA GLU A 52 -17.80 -22.99 20.33
C GLU A 52 -16.44 -22.59 20.90
N ALA A 53 -15.43 -22.31 20.04
CA ALA A 53 -14.12 -21.85 20.48
C ALA A 53 -14.13 -20.38 20.94
N PHE A 54 -15.07 -19.56 20.49
CA PHE A 54 -15.16 -18.15 20.87
C PHE A 54 -15.81 -17.93 22.24
N GLU A 55 -16.70 -18.82 22.68
CA GLU A 55 -17.39 -18.71 23.97
C GLU A 55 -16.52 -19.15 25.16
N ALA A 56 -15.54 -20.00 24.94
CA ALA A 56 -14.61 -20.48 25.98
C ALA A 56 -13.53 -19.45 26.39
N ALA A 57 -13.34 -18.36 25.65
CA ALA A 57 -12.30 -17.34 25.88
C ALA A 57 -12.73 -16.17 26.77
N GLN A 58 -13.98 -16.14 27.28
CA GLN A 58 -14.50 -15.04 28.10
C GLN A 58 -14.64 -15.40 29.60
N THR A 59 -13.67 -16.05 30.18
CA THR A 59 -13.64 -16.24 31.64
C THR A 59 -12.94 -15.02 32.28
N PRO A 60 -13.60 -14.27 33.19
CA PRO A 60 -12.97 -13.14 33.85
C PRO A 60 -11.91 -13.58 34.83
N ALA A 61 -10.75 -12.93 34.78
CA ALA A 61 -9.66 -13.15 35.71
C ALA A 61 -10.03 -12.80 37.17
N PRO A 62 -9.52 -13.53 38.15
CA PRO A 62 -9.85 -13.27 39.57
C PRO A 62 -9.21 -11.94 40.05
N THR A 63 -10.02 -11.10 40.66
CA THR A 63 -9.60 -9.87 41.31
C THR A 63 -8.77 -10.20 42.55
N VAL A 64 -7.49 -9.84 42.55
CA VAL A 64 -6.61 -9.94 43.71
C VAL A 64 -6.85 -8.69 44.58
N MET A 65 -7.47 -8.87 45.72
CA MET A 65 -7.57 -7.82 46.76
C MET A 65 -6.19 -7.62 47.41
N ALA A 66 -5.60 -6.45 47.22
CA ALA A 66 -4.41 -6.04 47.93
C ALA A 66 -4.75 -5.59 49.34
N ALA A 67 -4.19 -6.27 50.33
CA ALA A 67 -4.31 -5.91 51.76
C ALA A 67 -3.48 -4.65 52.03
N ILE A 68 -4.13 -3.64 52.58
CA ILE A 68 -3.49 -2.40 53.06
C ILE A 68 -2.85 -2.69 54.41
N VAL A 69 -1.52 -2.68 54.48
CA VAL A 69 -0.78 -2.70 55.74
C VAL A 69 -0.52 -1.24 56.17
N SER A 70 -1.19 -0.83 57.22
CA SER A 70 -0.95 0.47 57.88
C SER A 70 0.41 0.45 58.60
N ALA A 71 1.36 1.26 58.17
CA ALA A 71 2.59 1.53 58.90
C ALA A 71 2.52 2.92 59.48
N THR A 72 2.64 3.01 60.80
CA THR A 72 2.65 4.23 61.62
C THR A 72 3.96 5.00 61.36
N PRO A 73 3.94 6.31 61.11
CA PRO A 73 5.19 7.07 60.93
C PRO A 73 5.84 7.45 62.24
N ARG A 74 7.10 7.11 62.40
CA ARG A 74 7.97 7.58 63.49
C ARG A 74 8.61 8.88 63.02
N SER A 75 8.27 9.99 63.68
CA SER A 75 8.86 11.29 63.44
C SER A 75 10.31 11.31 63.95
N THR A 76 11.27 11.60 63.05
CA THR A 76 12.59 12.11 63.43
C THR A 76 12.81 13.41 62.63
N SER A 77 12.85 14.51 63.40
CA SER A 77 13.17 15.82 62.87
C SER A 77 14.66 15.87 62.46
N GLY A 78 14.88 15.95 61.16
CA GLY A 78 16.17 16.30 60.55
C GLY A 78 15.92 17.41 59.55
N LEU A 79 16.40 18.62 59.89
CA LEU A 79 16.32 19.80 59.05
C LEU A 79 17.34 19.63 57.90
N ALA A 80 16.88 19.04 56.80
CA ALA A 80 17.66 18.97 55.56
C ALA A 80 17.15 20.05 54.61
N THR A 81 18.05 20.98 54.28
CA THR A 81 17.85 22.01 53.27
C THR A 81 17.60 21.32 51.93
N ALA A 82 16.36 21.35 51.47
CA ALA A 82 16.00 20.78 50.18
C ALA A 82 16.57 21.64 49.05
N THR A 83 17.56 21.11 48.36
CA THR A 83 18.02 21.65 47.08
C THR A 83 16.83 21.51 46.08
N PRO A 84 16.41 22.56 45.36
CA PRO A 84 15.32 22.45 44.42
C PRO A 84 15.69 21.48 43.32
N THR A 85 14.97 20.35 43.27
CA THR A 85 15.06 19.42 42.15
C THR A 85 14.63 20.16 40.90
N PRO A 86 15.41 20.15 39.80
CA PRO A 86 14.99 20.78 38.55
C PRO A 86 13.67 20.15 38.10
N SER A 87 12.64 21.00 37.98
CA SER A 87 11.34 20.60 37.46
C SER A 87 11.52 20.07 36.03
N ALA A 88 11.23 18.79 35.80
CA ALA A 88 11.30 18.23 34.48
C ALA A 88 10.35 19.00 33.55
N THR A 89 10.93 19.67 32.55
CA THR A 89 10.13 20.30 31.48
C THR A 89 9.26 19.22 30.83
N PRO A 90 7.94 19.40 30.76
CA PRO A 90 7.08 18.40 30.14
C PRO A 90 7.51 18.17 28.70
N THR A 91 7.84 16.93 28.37
CA THR A 91 8.10 16.51 26.98
C THR A 91 6.84 16.77 26.19
N PRO A 92 6.88 17.55 25.09
CA PRO A 92 5.71 17.77 24.26
C PRO A 92 5.17 16.43 23.76
N PRO A 93 3.84 16.27 23.64
CA PRO A 93 3.25 15.06 23.11
C PRO A 93 3.81 14.78 21.71
N PRO A 94 4.02 13.50 21.34
CA PRO A 94 4.50 13.13 20.02
C PRO A 94 3.53 13.68 18.97
N LEU A 95 4.09 14.31 17.93
CA LEU A 95 3.32 14.78 16.79
C LEU A 95 2.59 13.58 16.13
N PRO A 96 1.35 13.78 15.68
CA PRO A 96 0.64 12.73 14.94
C PRO A 96 1.45 12.32 13.69
N PRO A 97 1.37 11.06 13.27
CA PRO A 97 2.05 10.60 12.07
C PRO A 97 1.71 11.48 10.87
N ASP A 98 2.73 11.88 10.11
CA ASP A 98 2.56 12.66 8.91
C ASP A 98 2.33 11.73 7.70
N PHE A 99 1.24 11.95 6.96
CA PHE A 99 0.83 11.15 5.82
C PHE A 99 0.72 12.02 4.58
N VAL A 100 0.78 11.40 3.40
CA VAL A 100 0.44 12.08 2.16
C VAL A 100 -1.07 12.30 2.11
N ALA A 101 -1.47 13.56 2.05
CA ALA A 101 -2.89 13.96 2.04
C ALA A 101 -3.43 14.12 0.61
N ARG A 102 -2.63 14.72 -0.29
CA ARG A 102 -3.10 15.11 -1.61
C ARG A 102 -1.99 15.09 -2.65
N LEU A 103 -2.35 14.68 -3.87
CA LEU A 103 -1.51 14.71 -5.06
C LEU A 103 -2.14 15.61 -6.11
N ARG A 104 -1.35 16.53 -6.70
CA ARG A 104 -1.79 17.41 -7.78
C ARG A 104 -0.79 17.39 -8.95
N ALA A 105 -1.34 17.44 -10.16
CA ALA A 105 -0.61 17.71 -11.40
C ALA A 105 -1.57 18.47 -12.35
N PRO A 106 -1.62 19.81 -12.29
CA PRO A 106 -2.64 20.62 -12.94
C PRO A 106 -2.71 20.40 -14.46
N ARG A 107 -1.55 20.26 -15.14
CA ARG A 107 -1.53 20.02 -16.58
C ARG A 107 -2.19 18.69 -16.98
N LEU A 108 -2.17 17.71 -16.09
CA LEU A 108 -2.79 16.40 -16.29
C LEU A 108 -4.22 16.32 -15.74
N GLY A 109 -4.73 17.39 -15.12
CA GLY A 109 -6.03 17.38 -14.45
C GLY A 109 -6.08 16.51 -13.20
N ILE A 110 -4.93 16.21 -12.60
CA ILE A 110 -4.84 15.39 -11.38
C ILE A 110 -4.96 16.30 -10.16
N ASP A 111 -5.96 16.07 -9.32
CA ASP A 111 -6.15 16.69 -8.01
C ASP A 111 -6.95 15.74 -7.11
N HIS A 112 -6.26 14.81 -6.46
CA HIS A 112 -6.87 13.70 -5.74
C HIS A 112 -6.31 13.55 -4.33
N TYR A 113 -7.15 13.07 -3.41
CA TYR A 113 -6.70 12.68 -2.09
C TYR A 113 -5.90 11.36 -2.15
N VAL A 114 -5.06 11.16 -1.16
CA VAL A 114 -4.18 10.01 -1.10
C VAL A 114 -4.58 9.11 0.06
N VAL A 115 -4.60 7.81 -0.17
CA VAL A 115 -4.80 6.77 0.84
C VAL A 115 -3.52 5.98 1.04
N LYS A 116 -3.25 5.62 2.28
CA LYS A 116 -2.14 4.73 2.60
C LYS A 116 -2.51 3.30 2.18
N LEU A 117 -1.64 2.67 1.42
CA LEU A 117 -1.75 1.26 1.01
C LEU A 117 -0.50 0.50 1.47
N GLY A 118 -0.61 -0.82 1.49
CA GLY A 118 0.48 -1.74 1.84
C GLY A 118 0.76 -2.74 0.73
N VAL A 119 1.68 -3.65 1.04
CA VAL A 119 2.02 -4.80 0.20
C VAL A 119 1.63 -6.07 0.95
N ILE A 120 0.77 -6.89 0.36
CA ILE A 120 0.29 -8.15 0.95
C ILE A 120 0.68 -9.28 -0.01
N ASN A 121 1.31 -10.32 0.52
CA ASN A 121 1.77 -11.45 -0.28
C ASN A 121 2.58 -11.04 -1.52
N ASN A 122 3.48 -10.09 -1.35
CA ASN A 122 4.30 -9.52 -2.43
C ASN A 122 3.49 -8.85 -3.57
N GLN A 123 2.27 -8.39 -3.28
CA GLN A 123 1.42 -7.66 -4.20
C GLN A 123 1.08 -6.30 -3.62
N MET A 124 1.31 -5.25 -4.40
CA MET A 124 0.85 -3.91 -4.07
C MET A 124 -0.68 -3.89 -4.05
N GLN A 125 -1.25 -3.43 -2.93
CA GLN A 125 -2.69 -3.21 -2.85
C GLN A 125 -3.12 -2.13 -3.85
N SER A 126 -4.40 -2.14 -4.21
CA SER A 126 -4.99 -1.14 -5.10
C SER A 126 -5.98 -0.26 -4.32
N PRO A 127 -6.18 1.01 -4.70
CA PRO A 127 -7.14 1.90 -4.04
C PRO A 127 -8.59 1.61 -4.45
N ASP A 128 -9.01 0.35 -4.40
CA ASP A 128 -10.30 -0.15 -4.92
C ASP A 128 -11.51 0.38 -4.14
N SER A 129 -11.32 0.85 -2.91
CA SER A 129 -12.41 1.42 -2.10
C SER A 129 -12.98 2.72 -2.68
N ASP A 130 -12.21 3.45 -3.47
CA ASP A 130 -12.63 4.60 -4.27
C ASP A 130 -11.77 4.71 -5.53
N GLY A 131 -11.95 3.76 -6.44
CA GLY A 131 -11.13 3.62 -7.64
C GLY A 131 -11.16 4.81 -8.59
N VAL A 132 -12.16 5.67 -8.48
CA VAL A 132 -12.31 6.87 -9.32
C VAL A 132 -11.59 8.09 -8.74
N ARG A 133 -11.36 8.16 -7.41
CA ARG A 133 -10.86 9.39 -6.77
C ARG A 133 -9.63 9.20 -5.91
N ALA A 134 -9.33 7.99 -5.44
CA ALA A 134 -8.22 7.74 -4.54
C ALA A 134 -6.91 7.44 -5.27
N VAL A 135 -5.83 8.04 -4.81
CA VAL A 135 -4.45 7.66 -5.15
C VAL A 135 -3.86 6.87 -3.99
N GLY A 136 -3.28 5.72 -4.26
CA GLY A 136 -2.58 4.91 -3.27
C GLY A 136 -1.13 5.37 -3.09
N TRP A 137 -0.66 5.44 -1.84
CA TRP A 137 0.73 5.66 -1.48
C TRP A 137 1.24 4.50 -0.63
N TYR A 138 2.47 4.04 -0.90
CA TYR A 138 3.11 2.90 -0.23
C TYR A 138 4.28 3.38 0.62
N PRO A 139 4.08 3.66 1.92
CA PRO A 139 5.12 4.18 2.81
C PRO A 139 6.31 3.23 3.01
N GLU A 140 6.12 1.93 2.78
CA GLU A 140 7.20 0.93 2.83
C GLU A 140 8.33 1.21 1.83
N TYR A 141 8.01 1.86 0.71
CA TYR A 141 9.00 2.17 -0.34
C TYR A 141 9.63 3.54 -0.17
N GLY A 142 8.90 4.49 0.44
CA GLY A 142 9.44 5.82 0.69
C GLY A 142 8.38 6.84 1.11
N THR A 143 8.86 7.90 1.72
CA THR A 143 8.03 9.01 2.19
C THR A 143 8.52 10.31 1.59
N PRO A 144 7.64 11.15 1.00
CA PRO A 144 8.00 12.48 0.52
C PRO A 144 8.69 13.32 1.59
N GLY A 145 9.73 14.04 1.22
CA GLY A 145 10.57 14.82 2.15
C GLY A 145 11.71 14.05 2.81
N ARG A 146 11.94 12.77 2.44
CA ARG A 146 12.93 11.90 3.08
C ARG A 146 14.09 11.44 2.19
N ALA A 147 14.29 12.09 1.03
CA ALA A 147 15.33 11.72 0.06
C ALA A 147 15.26 10.22 -0.35
N THR A 148 14.06 9.73 -0.57
CA THR A 148 13.76 8.36 -1.02
C THR A 148 12.99 8.40 -2.34
N ASN A 149 12.67 7.24 -2.92
CA ASN A 149 11.69 7.13 -4.00
C ASN A 149 10.33 6.76 -3.42
N SER A 150 9.40 7.71 -3.36
CA SER A 150 8.04 7.47 -2.89
C SER A 150 7.17 6.95 -4.01
N VAL A 151 6.50 5.82 -3.78
CA VAL A 151 5.71 5.12 -4.81
C VAL A 151 4.23 5.37 -4.62
N PHE A 152 3.56 5.67 -5.74
CA PHE A 152 2.12 5.91 -5.82
C PHE A 152 1.49 5.06 -6.91
N SER A 153 0.26 4.63 -6.71
CA SER A 153 -0.54 4.02 -7.77
C SER A 153 -1.97 4.54 -7.76
N ALA A 154 -2.61 4.52 -8.92
CA ALA A 154 -4.05 4.74 -9.02
C ALA A 154 -4.58 4.08 -10.30
N HIS A 155 -5.88 3.97 -10.40
CA HIS A 155 -6.53 3.45 -11.60
C HIS A 155 -6.41 4.42 -12.78
N GLU A 156 -6.20 3.90 -13.96
CA GLU A 156 -6.40 4.59 -15.23
C GLU A 156 -7.91 4.72 -15.49
N SER A 157 -8.64 3.62 -15.34
CA SER A 157 -10.09 3.58 -15.36
C SER A 157 -10.62 2.62 -14.30
N TRP A 158 -11.80 2.90 -13.77
CA TRP A 158 -12.49 2.09 -12.78
C TRP A 158 -13.98 2.04 -13.09
N GLU A 159 -14.55 0.84 -13.28
CA GLU A 159 -15.98 0.64 -13.56
C GLU A 159 -16.49 1.53 -14.72
N LEU A 160 -15.74 1.58 -15.82
CA LEU A 160 -16.01 2.38 -17.01
C LEU A 160 -15.94 3.92 -16.80
N GLN A 161 -15.41 4.38 -15.68
CA GLN A 161 -15.14 5.78 -15.40
C GLN A 161 -13.63 6.07 -15.43
N HIS A 162 -13.26 7.31 -15.70
CA HIS A 162 -11.87 7.75 -15.64
C HIS A 162 -11.37 7.69 -14.20
N GLY A 163 -10.26 6.99 -13.97
CA GLY A 163 -9.56 6.96 -12.70
C GLY A 163 -8.65 8.18 -12.51
N PRO A 164 -8.05 8.32 -11.30
CA PRO A 164 -7.18 9.45 -10.98
C PRO A 164 -5.98 9.59 -11.93
N PHE A 165 -5.49 8.48 -12.49
CA PHE A 165 -4.34 8.46 -13.40
C PHE A 165 -4.71 8.26 -14.87
N TYR A 166 -5.95 8.54 -15.25
CA TYR A 166 -6.42 8.47 -16.64
C TYR A 166 -5.53 9.25 -17.64
N SER A 167 -5.02 10.40 -17.21
CA SER A 167 -4.15 11.23 -18.05
C SER A 167 -2.65 10.96 -17.89
N MET A 168 -2.25 9.97 -17.07
CA MET A 168 -0.84 9.75 -16.70
C MET A 168 0.06 9.46 -17.92
N ALA A 169 -0.43 8.70 -18.90
CA ALA A 169 0.28 8.44 -20.14
C ALA A 169 0.67 9.72 -20.92
N LYS A 170 -0.02 10.84 -20.68
CA LYS A 170 0.24 12.14 -21.34
C LYS A 170 1.29 12.98 -20.61
N ALA A 171 1.85 12.48 -19.48
CA ALA A 171 2.90 13.19 -18.77
C ALA A 171 4.14 13.35 -19.63
N ARG A 172 4.79 14.52 -19.55
CA ARG A 172 5.99 14.89 -20.30
C ARG A 172 7.11 15.26 -19.33
N VAL A 173 8.33 15.05 -19.72
CA VAL A 173 9.48 15.59 -18.98
C VAL A 173 9.30 17.10 -18.82
N GLY A 174 9.50 17.58 -17.59
CA GLY A 174 9.27 18.97 -17.19
C GLY A 174 7.87 19.26 -16.63
N ASP A 175 6.93 18.30 -16.65
CA ASP A 175 5.64 18.49 -15.95
C ASP A 175 5.82 18.47 -14.45
N GLU A 176 5.02 19.26 -13.74
CA GLU A 176 5.10 19.38 -12.29
C GLU A 176 4.02 18.54 -11.60
N PHE A 177 4.46 17.83 -10.58
CA PHE A 177 3.62 17.22 -9.54
C PHE A 177 3.86 17.89 -8.19
N SER A 178 2.82 18.04 -7.40
CA SER A 178 2.92 18.48 -6.01
C SER A 178 2.28 17.47 -5.07
N VAL A 179 2.99 17.16 -4.01
CA VAL A 179 2.54 16.29 -2.91
C VAL A 179 2.34 17.14 -1.68
N GLU A 180 1.17 17.05 -1.07
CA GLU A 180 0.83 17.74 0.18
C GLU A 180 0.68 16.71 1.30
N MET A 181 1.34 16.97 2.42
CA MET A 181 1.29 16.13 3.62
C MET A 181 0.19 16.60 4.56
N THR A 182 -0.24 15.74 5.47
CA THR A 182 -1.21 16.10 6.53
C THR A 182 -0.70 17.18 7.48
N SER A 183 0.61 17.33 7.63
CA SER A 183 1.27 18.43 8.33
C SER A 183 1.15 19.78 7.62
N GLY A 184 0.69 19.80 6.37
CA GLY A 184 0.70 20.98 5.51
C GLY A 184 2.01 21.19 4.74
N ALA A 185 3.03 20.37 4.95
CA ALA A 185 4.24 20.39 4.14
C ALA A 185 3.90 20.08 2.67
N ARG A 186 4.56 20.77 1.74
CA ARG A 186 4.37 20.60 0.31
C ARG A 186 5.69 20.38 -0.38
N PHE A 187 5.70 19.41 -1.30
CA PHE A 187 6.87 19.02 -2.07
C PHE A 187 6.54 19.07 -3.55
N ARG A 188 7.42 19.69 -4.34
CA ARG A 188 7.28 19.79 -5.79
C ARG A 188 8.26 18.83 -6.47
N TYR A 189 7.80 18.22 -7.54
CA TYR A 189 8.57 17.25 -8.33
C TYR A 189 8.37 17.55 -9.81
N GLU A 190 9.44 17.44 -10.58
CA GLU A 190 9.43 17.60 -12.03
C GLU A 190 9.66 16.23 -12.69
N VAL A 191 8.81 15.91 -13.66
CA VAL A 191 8.90 14.65 -14.41
C VAL A 191 10.24 14.56 -15.14
N ILE A 192 10.94 13.44 -14.91
CA ILE A 192 12.21 13.11 -15.56
C ILE A 192 12.08 11.93 -16.52
N SER A 193 11.01 11.13 -16.39
CA SER A 193 10.78 9.97 -17.26
C SER A 193 9.29 9.61 -17.30
N ASN A 194 8.81 9.19 -18.46
CA ASN A 194 7.53 8.53 -18.66
C ASN A 194 7.75 7.33 -19.58
N ARG A 195 7.50 6.12 -19.08
CA ARG A 195 7.73 4.87 -19.82
C ARG A 195 6.57 3.91 -19.66
N ARG A 196 6.30 3.17 -20.73
CA ARG A 196 5.34 2.06 -20.75
C ARG A 196 6.08 0.74 -20.72
N TYR A 197 5.59 -0.20 -19.93
CA TYR A 197 6.12 -1.54 -19.79
C TYR A 197 4.99 -2.56 -19.95
N PRO A 198 5.22 -3.68 -20.66
CA PRO A 198 4.31 -4.81 -20.58
C PRO A 198 4.19 -5.29 -19.13
N GLU A 199 2.97 -5.56 -18.67
CA GLU A 199 2.73 -5.98 -17.27
C GLU A 199 3.57 -7.17 -16.85
N GLN A 200 3.71 -8.16 -17.76
CA GLN A 200 4.42 -9.41 -17.46
C GLN A 200 5.93 -9.25 -17.30
N SER A 201 6.51 -8.14 -17.78
CA SER A 201 7.96 -7.90 -17.77
C SER A 201 8.37 -6.56 -17.16
N ILE A 202 7.45 -5.91 -16.46
CA ILE A 202 7.76 -4.66 -15.76
C ILE A 202 8.83 -4.88 -14.69
N PRO A 203 9.95 -4.14 -14.70
CA PRO A 203 11.04 -4.33 -13.76
C PRO A 203 10.75 -3.64 -12.41
N MET A 204 9.79 -4.16 -11.64
CA MET A 204 9.30 -3.52 -10.42
C MET A 204 10.40 -3.22 -9.40
N GLY A 205 11.41 -4.08 -9.27
CA GLY A 205 12.55 -3.83 -8.39
C GLY A 205 13.30 -2.55 -8.74
N GLU A 206 13.60 -2.34 -10.02
CA GLU A 206 14.31 -1.14 -10.51
C GLU A 206 13.39 0.10 -10.49
N ILE A 207 12.08 -0.08 -10.62
CA ILE A 207 11.12 1.01 -10.54
C ILE A 207 10.97 1.52 -9.10
N ILE A 208 10.95 0.62 -8.11
CA ILE A 208 10.82 0.96 -6.70
C ILE A 208 12.15 1.44 -6.10
N TRP A 209 13.25 0.75 -6.43
CA TRP A 209 14.59 1.06 -5.97
C TRP A 209 15.53 1.32 -7.14
N PRO A 210 15.39 2.48 -7.81
CA PRO A 210 16.15 2.78 -9.00
C PRO A 210 17.66 2.91 -8.73
N SER A 211 18.46 2.07 -9.38
CA SER A 211 19.93 2.09 -9.26
C SER A 211 20.54 3.42 -9.73
N THR A 212 19.81 4.17 -10.54
CA THR A 212 20.21 5.47 -11.07
C THR A 212 19.90 6.66 -10.16
N GLN A 213 19.11 6.47 -9.09
CA GLN A 213 18.85 7.51 -8.10
C GLN A 213 20.11 7.75 -7.26
N ARG A 214 20.62 8.98 -7.28
CA ARG A 214 21.80 9.33 -6.49
C ARG A 214 21.45 9.47 -5.02
N ARG A 215 22.43 9.22 -4.16
CA ARG A 215 22.28 9.43 -2.73
C ARG A 215 21.90 10.89 -2.42
N GLY A 216 20.82 11.09 -1.67
CA GLY A 216 20.30 12.41 -1.31
C GLY A 216 19.29 12.98 -2.30
N GLU A 217 19.13 12.39 -3.48
CA GLU A 217 18.03 12.75 -4.36
C GLU A 217 16.71 12.20 -3.82
N GLU A 218 15.64 12.90 -4.11
CA GLU A 218 14.29 12.50 -3.77
C GLU A 218 13.46 12.38 -5.05
N TRP A 219 12.88 11.21 -5.23
CA TRP A 219 12.04 10.90 -6.38
C TRP A 219 10.64 10.51 -5.95
N VAL A 220 9.70 10.62 -6.87
CA VAL A 220 8.38 10.01 -6.78
C VAL A 220 8.14 9.20 -8.05
N THR A 221 7.53 8.04 -7.88
CA THR A 221 7.18 7.14 -8.98
C THR A 221 5.68 6.88 -8.96
N PHE A 222 5.03 7.13 -10.09
CA PHE A 222 3.62 6.91 -10.30
C PHE A 222 3.41 5.73 -11.24
N ILE A 223 2.54 4.80 -10.86
CA ILE A 223 2.28 3.56 -11.62
C ILE A 223 0.78 3.44 -11.86
N THR A 224 0.41 3.18 -13.11
CA THR A 224 -0.99 2.94 -13.48
C THR A 224 -1.09 1.90 -14.57
N CYS A 225 -2.28 1.40 -14.80
CA CYS A 225 -2.60 0.63 -15.99
C CYS A 225 -2.46 1.50 -17.24
N GLY A 226 -2.16 0.90 -18.39
CA GLY A 226 -2.04 1.64 -19.64
C GLY A 226 -1.88 0.72 -20.86
N GLY A 227 -1.70 1.35 -22.02
CA GLY A 227 -1.49 0.65 -23.26
C GLY A 227 -2.73 -0.03 -23.84
N ARG A 228 -2.57 -1.25 -24.32
CA ARG A 228 -3.65 -1.98 -24.95
C ARG A 228 -4.65 -2.50 -23.93
N PHE A 229 -5.92 -2.14 -24.13
CA PHE A 229 -7.04 -2.67 -23.37
C PHE A 229 -7.60 -3.91 -24.06
N VAL A 230 -7.86 -4.98 -23.29
CA VAL A 230 -8.52 -6.19 -23.74
C VAL A 230 -9.81 -6.37 -22.97
N GLN A 231 -10.92 -6.27 -23.65
CA GLN A 231 -12.23 -6.52 -23.04
C GLN A 231 -12.36 -8.01 -22.69
N THR A 232 -12.66 -8.32 -21.44
CA THR A 232 -12.79 -9.69 -20.95
C THR A 232 -14.23 -10.06 -20.61
N SER A 233 -15.15 -9.10 -20.65
CA SER A 233 -16.57 -9.31 -20.33
C SER A 233 -17.50 -8.55 -21.27
N VAL A 234 -18.74 -9.02 -21.39
CA VAL A 234 -19.77 -8.44 -22.28
C VAL A 234 -20.22 -7.04 -21.85
N ASN A 235 -20.04 -6.67 -20.60
CA ASN A 235 -20.41 -5.36 -20.06
C ASN A 235 -19.30 -4.29 -20.26
N GLY A 236 -18.29 -4.58 -21.07
CA GLY A 236 -17.21 -3.64 -21.38
C GLY A 236 -16.04 -3.61 -20.40
N LEU A 237 -16.08 -4.41 -19.33
CA LEU A 237 -14.94 -4.55 -18.41
C LEU A 237 -13.83 -5.40 -19.05
N GLY A 238 -12.60 -5.10 -18.68
CA GLY A 238 -11.41 -5.75 -19.21
C GLY A 238 -10.14 -5.36 -18.49
N GLU A 239 -9.01 -5.64 -19.13
CA GLU A 239 -7.69 -5.45 -18.54
C GLU A 239 -6.77 -4.69 -19.49
N TYR A 240 -5.90 -3.87 -18.92
CA TYR A 240 -4.78 -3.25 -19.63
C TYR A 240 -3.57 -4.17 -19.56
N LEU A 241 -2.93 -4.39 -20.71
CA LEU A 241 -1.78 -5.29 -20.82
C LEU A 241 -0.45 -4.64 -20.44
N ASP A 242 -0.43 -3.33 -20.28
CA ASP A 242 0.77 -2.57 -19.97
C ASP A 242 0.59 -1.76 -18.67
N ARG A 243 1.71 -1.22 -18.19
CA ARG A 243 1.77 -0.27 -17.09
C ARG A 243 2.51 0.98 -17.55
N ASP A 244 1.90 2.14 -17.31
CA ASP A 244 2.56 3.44 -17.46
C ASP A 244 3.24 3.81 -16.15
N VAL A 245 4.53 4.15 -16.25
CA VAL A 245 5.38 4.52 -15.12
C VAL A 245 5.94 5.90 -15.38
N VAL A 246 5.56 6.85 -14.53
CA VAL A 246 6.09 8.22 -14.55
C VAL A 246 6.98 8.41 -13.34
N VAL A 247 8.20 8.88 -13.55
CA VAL A 247 9.15 9.21 -12.50
C VAL A 247 9.38 10.72 -12.51
N ALA A 248 9.30 11.33 -11.34
CA ALA A 248 9.59 12.74 -11.15
C ALA A 248 10.58 12.94 -10.00
N ARG A 249 11.47 13.93 -10.14
CA ARG A 249 12.49 14.29 -9.18
C ARG A 249 12.12 15.56 -8.46
N ARG A 250 12.41 15.62 -7.17
CA ARG A 250 12.16 16.81 -6.37
C ARG A 250 12.90 18.04 -6.90
N VAL A 251 12.19 19.14 -6.90
CA VAL A 251 12.73 20.48 -7.21
C VAL A 251 12.62 21.38 -5.97
N PRO A 252 13.44 22.41 -5.87
CA PRO A 252 13.44 23.37 -4.76
C PRO A 252 12.07 24.04 -4.52
#